data_6bbfec927db60943206109dcc380ac03
#
_entry.id   6bbfec927db60943206109dcc380ac03
#
_cell.length_a   1.000
_cell.length_b   1.000
_cell.length_c   1.000
_cell.angle_alpha   90.00
_cell.angle_beta   90.00
_cell.angle_gamma   90.00
#
_symmetry.space_group_name_H-M   'P 1'
#
loop_
_entity.id
_entity.type
_entity.pdbx_description
1 polymer ?
#
loop_
_entity_poly.entity_id
_entity_poly.type
_entity_poly.pdbx_seq_one_letter_code
_entity_poly.pdbx_strand_id
1 'polypeptide(L)'
;MNFLRFLMFLSLGVWIGCLIFLPIVAQISFSMLPSPQLAGMVVRNSLLALHWIGLSGGGLFLLCSLIDNRITRGKFAWLRLSHILMIVMLALTAISQFSTIPRMDALRATAGEISTLPADSPIRRQFDALHSTSTHIEEAVLLLGIILLYLTSRRLTSARS
;
A
#
# COMPACT_ATOMS: atom_id res chain seq x y z
N MET A 1 -11.35 25.12 2.10
CA MET A 1 -12.14 23.88 2.28
C MET A 1 -12.04 22.94 1.08
N ASN A 2 -12.33 23.39 -0.14
CA ASN A 2 -12.26 22.51 -1.33
C ASN A 2 -10.85 21.97 -1.63
N PHE A 3 -9.81 22.77 -1.38
CA PHE A 3 -8.42 22.36 -1.64
C PHE A 3 -7.94 21.22 -0.72
N LEU A 4 -8.23 21.26 0.59
CA LEU A 4 -7.88 20.16 1.50
C LEU A 4 -8.56 18.85 1.09
N ARG A 5 -9.82 18.92 0.70
CA ARG A 5 -10.58 17.76 0.22
C ARG A 5 -10.03 17.23 -1.09
N PHE A 6 -9.65 18.11 -2.00
CA PHE A 6 -8.97 17.73 -3.25
C PHE A 6 -7.66 16.97 -2.95
N LEU A 7 -6.81 17.46 -2.04
CA LEU A 7 -5.59 16.77 -1.63
C LEU A 7 -5.86 15.39 -1.02
N MET A 8 -6.92 15.25 -0.21
CA MET A 8 -7.33 13.96 0.34
C MET A 8 -7.71 12.96 -0.76
N PHE A 9 -8.47 13.39 -1.77
CA PHE A 9 -8.85 12.53 -2.90
C PHE A 9 -7.66 12.20 -3.78
N LEU A 10 -6.82 13.19 -4.07
CA LEU A 10 -5.64 13.00 -4.90
C LEU A 10 -4.68 11.99 -4.28
N SER A 11 -4.33 12.16 -3.00
CA SER A 11 -3.40 11.26 -2.30
C SER A 11 -3.93 9.82 -2.23
N LEU A 12 -5.22 9.66 -1.91
CA LEU A 12 -5.85 8.34 -1.85
C LEU A 12 -6.00 7.72 -3.24
N GLY A 13 -6.40 8.51 -4.25
CA GLY A 13 -6.55 8.05 -5.63
C GLY A 13 -5.23 7.61 -6.24
N VAL A 14 -4.14 8.35 -6.02
CA VAL A 14 -2.79 7.98 -6.46
C VAL A 14 -2.35 6.67 -5.81
N TRP A 15 -2.53 6.52 -4.50
CA TRP A 15 -2.15 5.29 -3.80
C TRP A 15 -2.93 4.07 -4.30
N ILE A 16 -4.27 4.17 -4.40
CA ILE A 16 -5.11 3.09 -4.95
C ILE A 16 -4.71 2.77 -6.40
N GLY A 17 -4.46 3.79 -7.22
CA GLY A 17 -4.01 3.61 -8.60
C GLY A 17 -2.69 2.84 -8.69
N CYS A 18 -1.72 3.15 -7.83
CA CYS A 18 -0.47 2.42 -7.76
C CYS A 18 -0.68 0.95 -7.32
N LEU A 19 -1.56 0.69 -6.35
CA LEU A 19 -1.91 -0.67 -5.91
C LEU A 19 -2.54 -1.50 -7.04
N ILE A 20 -3.44 -0.91 -7.83
CA ILE A 20 -4.05 -1.57 -8.98
C ILE A 20 -3.02 -1.80 -10.10
N PHE A 21 -2.08 -0.89 -10.27
CA PHE A 21 -1.09 -0.96 -11.33
C PHE A 21 0.04 -1.96 -11.04
N LEU A 22 0.35 -2.22 -9.78
CA LEU A 22 1.46 -3.10 -9.38
C LEU A 22 1.36 -4.54 -9.96
N PRO A 23 0.20 -5.22 -9.92
CA PRO A 23 0.05 -6.54 -10.57
C PRO A 23 0.30 -6.50 -12.09
N ILE A 24 -0.05 -5.41 -12.76
CA ILE A 24 0.22 -5.22 -14.19
C ILE A 24 1.73 -5.11 -14.42
N VAL A 25 2.44 -4.33 -13.60
CA VAL A 25 3.92 -4.24 -13.63
C VAL A 25 4.54 -5.61 -13.40
N ALA A 26 4.03 -6.38 -12.44
CA ALA A 26 4.51 -7.74 -12.18
C ALA A 26 4.33 -8.64 -13.41
N GLN A 27 3.13 -8.69 -13.99
CA GLN A 27 2.84 -9.50 -15.17
C GLN A 27 3.74 -9.14 -16.35
N ILE A 28 3.91 -7.85 -16.66
CA ILE A 28 4.79 -7.37 -17.73
C ILE A 28 6.24 -7.78 -17.45
N SER A 29 6.73 -7.57 -16.22
CA SER A 29 8.11 -7.88 -15.85
C SER A 29 8.42 -9.37 -16.02
N PHE A 30 7.54 -10.24 -15.53
CA PHE A 30 7.73 -11.70 -15.65
C PHE A 30 7.55 -12.25 -17.07
N SER A 31 6.83 -11.53 -17.96
CA SER A 31 6.67 -11.93 -19.36
C SER A 31 7.80 -11.43 -20.27
N MET A 32 8.46 -10.33 -19.94
CA MET A 32 9.41 -9.66 -20.82
C MET A 32 10.88 -9.83 -20.41
N LEU A 33 11.14 -10.07 -19.11
CA LEU A 33 12.52 -10.14 -18.62
C LEU A 33 13.09 -11.57 -18.71
N PRO A 34 14.40 -11.71 -18.99
CA PRO A 34 15.02 -13.00 -19.27
C PRO A 34 15.14 -13.92 -18.05
N SER A 35 15.00 -13.39 -16.83
CA SER A 35 15.04 -14.22 -15.62
C SER A 35 13.98 -13.79 -14.58
N PRO A 36 13.42 -14.76 -13.84
CA PRO A 36 12.51 -14.48 -12.71
C PRO A 36 13.14 -13.59 -11.64
N GLN A 37 14.46 -13.67 -11.46
CA GLN A 37 15.17 -12.84 -10.51
C GLN A 37 15.12 -11.36 -10.91
N LEU A 38 15.40 -11.02 -12.18
CA LEU A 38 15.32 -9.66 -12.69
C LEU A 38 13.88 -9.12 -12.60
N ALA A 39 12.91 -9.92 -13.01
CA ALA A 39 11.49 -9.56 -12.89
C ALA A 39 11.11 -9.27 -11.44
N GLY A 40 11.49 -10.13 -10.51
CA GLY A 40 11.26 -9.96 -9.09
C GLY A 40 11.94 -8.70 -8.51
N MET A 41 13.11 -8.31 -9.01
CA MET A 41 13.79 -7.06 -8.61
C MET A 41 13.01 -5.82 -9.08
N VAL A 42 12.48 -5.82 -10.30
CA VAL A 42 11.65 -4.71 -10.81
C VAL A 42 10.38 -4.57 -9.97
N VAL A 43 9.67 -5.67 -9.74
CA VAL A 43 8.43 -5.69 -8.92
C VAL A 43 8.73 -5.23 -7.50
N ARG A 44 9.80 -5.72 -6.88
CA ARG A 44 10.23 -5.30 -5.54
C ARG A 44 10.49 -3.79 -5.47
N ASN A 45 11.24 -3.23 -6.41
CA ASN A 45 11.55 -1.79 -6.42
C ASN A 45 10.29 -0.94 -6.67
N SER A 46 9.38 -1.42 -7.53
CA SER A 46 8.07 -0.78 -7.73
C SER A 46 7.22 -0.82 -6.46
N LEU A 47 7.23 -1.93 -5.72
CA LEU A 47 6.55 -2.06 -4.44
C LEU A 47 7.13 -1.10 -3.37
N LEU A 48 8.46 -0.96 -3.28
CA LEU A 48 9.09 0.00 -2.37
C LEU A 48 8.66 1.44 -2.70
N ALA A 49 8.65 1.83 -3.97
CA ALA A 49 8.18 3.14 -4.40
C ALA A 49 6.70 3.35 -4.05
N LEU A 50 5.85 2.34 -4.29
CA LEU A 50 4.44 2.35 -3.92
C LEU A 50 4.24 2.55 -2.41
N HIS A 51 5.02 1.85 -1.58
CA HIS A 51 4.94 2.01 -0.13
C HIS A 51 5.28 3.43 0.31
N TRP A 52 6.32 4.06 -0.24
CA TRP A 52 6.65 5.44 0.08
C TRP A 52 5.58 6.43 -0.39
N ILE A 53 4.96 6.20 -1.56
CA ILE A 53 3.80 6.96 -2.04
C ILE A 53 2.63 6.78 -1.06
N GLY A 54 2.35 5.56 -0.63
CA GLY A 54 1.27 5.25 0.30
C GLY A 54 1.47 5.88 1.68
N LEU A 55 2.67 5.74 2.27
CA LEU A 55 2.99 6.30 3.59
C LEU A 55 2.90 7.83 3.57
N SER A 56 3.47 8.49 2.56
CA SER A 56 3.43 9.95 2.43
C SER A 56 2.01 10.45 2.11
N GLY A 57 1.32 9.82 1.16
CA GLY A 57 -0.04 10.15 0.77
C GLY A 57 -1.06 9.92 1.90
N GLY A 58 -0.93 8.81 2.63
CA GLY A 58 -1.76 8.50 3.79
C GLY A 58 -1.54 9.48 4.95
N GLY A 59 -0.28 9.87 5.20
CA GLY A 59 0.06 10.93 6.16
C GLY A 59 -0.57 12.27 5.77
N LEU A 60 -0.47 12.65 4.48
CA LEU A 60 -1.10 13.86 3.94
C LEU A 60 -2.62 13.81 4.08
N PHE A 61 -3.25 12.66 3.77
CA PHE A 61 -4.69 12.46 3.95
C PHE A 61 -5.12 12.70 5.40
N LEU A 62 -4.42 12.11 6.38
CA LEU A 62 -4.73 12.30 7.80
C LEU A 62 -4.60 13.76 8.21
N LEU A 63 -3.52 14.42 7.83
CA LEU A 63 -3.28 15.83 8.14
C LEU A 63 -4.39 16.71 7.58
N CYS A 64 -4.70 16.58 6.28
CA CYS A 64 -5.77 17.34 5.63
C CYS A 64 -7.15 17.06 6.25
N SER A 65 -7.43 15.80 6.61
CA SER A 65 -8.70 15.40 7.22
C SER A 65 -8.86 15.98 8.63
N LEU A 66 -7.79 16.03 9.41
CA LEU A 66 -7.81 16.63 10.75
C LEU A 66 -8.03 18.16 10.68
N ILE A 67 -7.36 18.84 9.75
CA ILE A 67 -7.52 20.27 9.52
C ILE A 67 -8.96 20.59 9.04
N ASP A 68 -9.49 19.85 8.06
CA ASP A 68 -10.87 20.04 7.56
C ASP A 68 -11.90 19.83 8.67
N ASN A 69 -11.70 18.82 9.54
CA ASN A 69 -12.57 18.58 10.69
C ASN A 69 -12.53 19.72 11.72
N ARG A 70 -11.34 20.26 12.00
CA ARG A 70 -11.22 21.39 12.94
C ARG A 70 -11.91 22.65 12.42
N ILE A 71 -11.74 22.96 11.14
CA ILE A 71 -12.36 24.13 10.51
C ILE A 71 -13.88 23.98 10.46
N THR A 72 -14.39 22.79 10.13
CA THR A 72 -15.83 22.58 9.90
C THR A 72 -16.64 22.31 11.14
N ARG A 73 -16.05 21.75 12.20
CA ARG A 73 -16.77 21.28 13.40
C ARG A 73 -16.24 21.79 14.73
N GLY A 74 -15.18 22.58 14.74
CA GLY A 74 -14.55 23.12 15.94
C GLY A 74 -13.93 22.08 16.89
N LYS A 75 -13.92 20.78 16.52
CA LYS A 75 -13.42 19.68 17.36
C LYS A 75 -12.47 18.77 16.56
N PHE A 76 -11.41 18.30 17.21
CA PHE A 76 -10.57 17.22 16.70
C PHE A 76 -11.29 15.88 16.91
N ALA A 77 -11.97 15.38 15.90
CA ALA A 77 -12.60 14.06 15.94
C ALA A 77 -11.60 13.00 15.41
N TRP A 78 -10.74 12.50 16.29
CA TRP A 78 -9.70 11.49 15.96
C TRP A 78 -10.29 10.10 15.64
N LEU A 79 -11.42 9.73 16.25
CA LEU A 79 -12.01 8.39 16.18
C LEU A 79 -13.09 8.26 15.10
N ARG A 80 -12.85 8.79 13.92
CA ARG A 80 -13.74 8.51 12.78
C ARG A 80 -13.31 7.26 12.07
N LEU A 81 -14.26 6.48 11.57
CA LEU A 81 -13.99 5.27 10.80
C LEU A 81 -12.96 5.51 9.69
N SER A 82 -13.01 6.65 8.99
CA SER A 82 -12.02 6.97 7.94
C SER A 82 -10.60 7.19 8.47
N HIS A 83 -10.42 7.73 9.69
CA HIS A 83 -9.10 7.83 10.30
C HIS A 83 -8.58 6.46 10.73
N ILE A 84 -9.46 5.63 11.32
CA ILE A 84 -9.11 4.26 11.72
C ILE A 84 -8.68 3.45 10.49
N LEU A 85 -9.47 3.47 9.41
CA LEU A 85 -9.13 2.78 8.17
C LEU A 85 -7.78 3.24 7.61
N MET A 86 -7.54 4.56 7.55
CA MET A 86 -6.27 5.11 7.07
C MET A 86 -5.10 4.69 7.96
N ILE A 87 -5.26 4.70 9.29
CA ILE A 87 -4.22 4.27 10.23
C ILE A 87 -3.91 2.78 10.04
N VAL A 88 -4.93 1.94 9.86
CA VAL A 88 -4.74 0.51 9.58
C VAL A 88 -3.99 0.30 8.26
N MET A 89 -4.35 1.01 7.20
CA MET A 89 -3.64 0.96 5.92
C MET A 89 -2.16 1.35 6.07
N LEU A 90 -1.88 2.45 6.78
CA LEU A 90 -0.51 2.91 7.06
C LEU A 90 0.28 1.87 7.87
N ALA A 91 -0.34 1.27 8.89
CA ALA A 91 0.30 0.24 9.72
C ALA A 91 0.63 -1.02 8.90
N LEU A 92 -0.30 -1.51 8.09
CA LEU A 92 -0.08 -2.65 7.19
C LEU A 92 1.06 -2.38 6.20
N THR A 93 1.05 -1.21 5.56
CA THR A 93 2.11 -0.80 4.63
C THR A 93 3.46 -0.66 5.34
N ALA A 94 3.49 -0.12 6.55
CA ALA A 94 4.71 -0.03 7.34
C ALA A 94 5.25 -1.42 7.74
N ILE A 95 4.38 -2.37 8.11
CA ILE A 95 4.77 -3.76 8.39
C ILE A 95 5.37 -4.40 7.14
N SER A 96 4.74 -4.24 5.97
CA SER A 96 5.27 -4.74 4.70
C SER A 96 6.64 -4.13 4.41
N GLN A 97 6.78 -2.80 4.48
CA GLN A 97 7.97 -2.05 4.16
C GLN A 97 9.17 -2.36 5.08
N PHE A 98 8.94 -2.38 6.39
CA PHE A 98 10.02 -2.43 7.39
C PHE A 98 10.23 -3.79 8.02
N SER A 99 9.35 -4.77 7.78
CA SER A 99 9.49 -6.13 8.31
C SER A 99 9.48 -7.20 7.23
N THR A 100 8.44 -7.26 6.38
CA THR A 100 8.28 -8.36 5.41
C THR A 100 9.32 -8.28 4.28
N ILE A 101 9.47 -7.12 3.63
CA ILE A 101 10.43 -6.94 2.53
C ILE A 101 11.87 -7.16 2.98
N PRO A 102 12.37 -6.56 4.09
CA PRO A 102 13.74 -6.81 4.54
C PRO A 102 14.04 -8.29 4.84
N ARG A 103 13.07 -9.04 5.36
CA ARG A 103 13.23 -10.48 5.59
C ARG A 103 13.34 -11.25 4.28
N MET A 104 12.53 -10.91 3.26
CA MET A 104 12.65 -11.51 1.93
C MET A 104 14.00 -11.18 1.29
N ASP A 105 14.49 -9.95 1.46
CA ASP A 105 15.80 -9.53 0.96
C ASP A 105 16.95 -10.28 1.63
N ALA A 106 16.87 -10.52 2.94
CA ALA A 106 17.84 -11.31 3.66
C ALA A 106 17.91 -12.77 3.14
N LEU A 107 16.75 -13.38 2.83
CA LEU A 107 16.71 -14.72 2.24
C LEU A 107 17.33 -14.74 0.82
N ARG A 108 17.08 -13.71 0.01
CA ARG A 108 17.73 -13.57 -1.32
C ARG A 108 19.25 -13.38 -1.19
N ALA A 109 19.69 -12.58 -0.24
CA ALA A 109 21.11 -12.34 -0.01
C ALA A 109 21.85 -13.64 0.40
N THR A 110 21.18 -14.53 1.15
CA THR A 110 21.75 -15.79 1.61
C THR A 110 21.77 -16.87 0.52
N ALA A 111 20.69 -16.96 -0.27
CA ALA A 111 20.48 -18.08 -1.20
C ALA A 111 20.73 -17.72 -2.67
N GLY A 112 20.87 -16.45 -3.00
CA GLY A 112 20.95 -15.99 -4.40
C GLY A 112 19.60 -16.09 -5.09
N GLU A 113 19.51 -16.85 -6.16
CA GLU A 113 18.27 -17.00 -6.93
C GLU A 113 17.34 -18.03 -6.27
N ILE A 114 16.27 -17.57 -5.64
CA ILE A 114 15.29 -18.40 -4.94
C ILE A 114 14.59 -19.41 -5.87
N SER A 115 14.37 -19.03 -7.15
CA SER A 115 13.68 -19.88 -8.14
C SER A 115 14.45 -21.15 -8.48
N THR A 116 15.77 -21.19 -8.31
CA THR A 116 16.62 -22.35 -8.57
C THR A 116 16.66 -23.36 -7.42
N LEU A 117 16.20 -22.95 -6.23
CA LEU A 117 16.18 -23.84 -5.07
C LEU A 117 15.08 -24.91 -5.24
N PRO A 118 15.31 -26.14 -4.69
CA PRO A 118 14.27 -27.16 -4.61
C PRO A 118 13.02 -26.65 -3.88
N ALA A 119 11.83 -27.11 -4.30
CA ALA A 119 10.55 -26.64 -3.74
C ALA A 119 10.40 -26.96 -2.24
N ASP A 120 11.04 -28.00 -1.75
CA ASP A 120 11.06 -28.43 -0.35
C ASP A 120 12.13 -27.72 0.50
N SER A 121 12.99 -26.90 -0.12
CA SER A 121 14.00 -26.11 0.58
C SER A 121 13.36 -25.22 1.65
N PRO A 122 13.88 -25.23 2.89
CA PRO A 122 13.39 -24.37 3.96
C PRO A 122 13.42 -22.88 3.60
N ILE A 123 14.46 -22.43 2.90
CA ILE A 123 14.63 -21.03 2.49
C ILE A 123 13.54 -20.65 1.49
N ARG A 124 13.27 -21.50 0.48
CA ARG A 124 12.23 -21.25 -0.53
C ARG A 124 10.85 -21.19 0.11
N ARG A 125 10.52 -22.16 0.97
CA ARG A 125 9.21 -22.14 1.69
C ARG A 125 9.04 -20.89 2.55
N GLN A 126 10.10 -20.46 3.25
CA GLN A 126 10.04 -19.24 4.05
C GLN A 126 9.87 -18.00 3.18
N PHE A 127 10.54 -17.92 2.04
CA PHE A 127 10.38 -16.84 1.09
C PHE A 127 8.95 -16.80 0.51
N ASP A 128 8.40 -17.94 0.11
CA ASP A 128 7.05 -18.05 -0.46
C ASP A 128 5.98 -17.65 0.57
N ALA A 129 6.15 -18.01 1.84
CA ALA A 129 5.27 -17.58 2.93
C ALA A 129 5.31 -16.05 3.15
N LEU A 130 6.50 -15.43 3.13
CA LEU A 130 6.64 -13.98 3.23
C LEU A 130 6.08 -13.26 2.02
N HIS A 131 6.27 -13.82 0.82
CA HIS A 131 5.72 -13.29 -0.42
C HIS A 131 4.19 -13.31 -0.41
N SER A 132 3.59 -14.44 -0.01
CA SER A 132 2.14 -14.55 0.17
C SER A 132 1.61 -13.54 1.20
N THR A 133 2.32 -13.37 2.33
CA THR A 133 1.96 -12.38 3.36
C THR A 133 2.00 -10.96 2.79
N SER A 134 3.04 -10.60 2.03
CA SER A 134 3.13 -9.28 1.37
C SER A 134 1.96 -9.07 0.42
N THR A 135 1.63 -10.06 -0.41
CA THR A 135 0.51 -9.97 -1.36
C THR A 135 -0.82 -9.74 -0.64
N HIS A 136 -1.11 -10.49 0.42
CA HIS A 136 -2.34 -10.30 1.20
C HIS A 136 -2.40 -8.94 1.91
N ILE A 137 -1.26 -8.40 2.34
CA ILE A 137 -1.21 -7.03 2.89
C ILE A 137 -1.62 -6.02 1.81
N GLU A 138 -1.06 -6.11 0.60
CA GLU A 138 -1.41 -5.20 -0.49
C GLU A 138 -2.89 -5.30 -0.91
N GLU A 139 -3.43 -6.51 -0.96
CA GLU A 139 -4.86 -6.76 -1.21
C GLU A 139 -5.74 -6.12 -0.13
N ALA A 140 -5.38 -6.31 1.13
CA ALA A 140 -6.11 -5.71 2.26
C ALA A 140 -6.06 -4.18 2.22
N VAL A 141 -4.88 -3.58 1.94
CA VAL A 141 -4.72 -2.13 1.79
C VAL A 141 -5.56 -1.60 0.63
N LEU A 142 -5.61 -2.31 -0.51
CA LEU A 142 -6.44 -1.95 -1.65
C LEU A 142 -7.92 -1.93 -1.29
N LEU A 143 -8.43 -3.00 -0.65
CA LEU A 143 -9.84 -3.10 -0.24
C LEU A 143 -10.22 -2.01 0.76
N LEU A 144 -9.39 -1.78 1.78
CA LEU A 144 -9.59 -0.72 2.76
C LEU A 144 -9.56 0.66 2.09
N GLY A 145 -8.67 0.86 1.11
CA GLY A 145 -8.56 2.08 0.32
C GLY A 145 -9.83 2.39 -0.48
N ILE A 146 -10.41 1.38 -1.14
CA ILE A 146 -11.67 1.52 -1.89
C ILE A 146 -12.82 1.88 -0.94
N ILE A 147 -12.92 1.20 0.21
CA ILE A 147 -13.93 1.53 1.23
C ILE A 147 -13.75 2.97 1.72
N LEU A 148 -12.52 3.38 2.01
CA LEU A 148 -12.20 4.72 2.47
C LEU A 148 -12.53 5.78 1.41
N LEU A 149 -12.25 5.52 0.15
CA LEU A 149 -12.59 6.38 -0.98
C LEU A 149 -14.12 6.59 -1.06
N TYR A 150 -14.88 5.51 -0.96
CA TYR A 150 -16.35 5.55 -0.94
C TYR A 150 -16.88 6.37 0.24
N LEU A 151 -16.37 6.11 1.47
CA LEU A 151 -16.80 6.86 2.67
C LEU A 151 -16.46 8.35 2.58
N THR A 152 -15.33 8.68 1.95
CA THR A 152 -14.91 10.07 1.76
C THR A 152 -15.76 10.77 0.71
N SER A 153 -16.15 10.10 -0.38
CA SER A 153 -17.02 10.65 -1.42
C SER A 153 -18.43 10.96 -0.91
N ARG A 154 -19.05 10.05 -0.14
CA ARG A 154 -20.39 10.26 0.44
C ARG A 154 -20.50 11.52 1.30
N ARG A 155 -19.42 11.87 2.02
CA ARG A 155 -19.41 13.07 2.90
C ARG A 155 -19.49 14.38 2.12
N LEU A 156 -19.03 14.39 0.87
CA LEU A 156 -19.09 15.60 0.02
C LEU A 156 -20.49 15.86 -0.49
N THR A 157 -21.25 14.80 -0.77
CA THR A 157 -22.63 14.89 -1.25
C THR A 157 -23.56 15.39 -0.13
N SER A 158 -23.39 14.87 1.10
CA SER A 158 -24.21 15.25 2.26
C SER A 158 -23.94 16.67 2.80
N ALA A 159 -22.87 17.32 2.37
CA ALA A 159 -22.56 18.71 2.79
C ALA A 159 -23.13 19.76 1.81
N ARG A 160 -23.78 19.32 0.72
CA ARG A 160 -24.42 20.18 -0.29
C ARG A 160 -25.95 20.19 -0.21
N SER A 161 -26.56 19.27 0.54
CA SER A 161 -27.98 19.25 0.88
C SER A 161 -28.24 19.97 2.22
#